data_733d8912c6a2c6e3af7896da762c4901
#
_entry.id   733d8912c6a2c6e3af7896da762c4901
#
_cell.length_a   1.000
_cell.length_b   1.000
_cell.length_c   1.000
_cell.angle_alpha   90.00
_cell.angle_beta   90.00
_cell.angle_gamma   90.00
#
_symmetry.space_group_name_H-M   'P 1'
#
loop_
_entity.id
_entity.type
_entity.pdbx_description
1 polymer ?
#
loop_
_entity_poly.entity_id
_entity_poly.type
_entity_poly.pdbx_seq_one_letter_code
_entity_poly.pdbx_strand_id
1 'polypeptide(L)'
;VSFLRQIKISFYAIDEAHCISEWGHDFRPEYRRIRPIINDIGAAPLIALTATATPKVQMDIQKNLGMLDAAVFKSSFNRPNLFYEVRSKTNATKEIIRYIKSNPGKSGIIYCLSRKKVEELAELLAANSIKVAPYHAGMDAVTRAANQDAFLNEKVDVIVATIAFGMGLSLIH
;
A
#
# COMPACT_ATOMS: atom_id res chain seq x y z
N VAL A 1 10.06 17.87 17.71
CA VAL A 1 10.43 19.09 16.97
C VAL A 1 11.72 19.68 17.52
N SER A 2 11.89 19.85 18.84
CA SER A 2 13.08 20.46 19.46
C SER A 2 14.41 19.79 19.03
N PHE A 3 14.44 18.47 18.96
CA PHE A 3 15.61 17.72 18.47
C PHE A 3 15.93 18.04 17.00
N LEU A 4 14.91 18.12 16.13
CA LEU A 4 15.10 18.38 14.71
C LEU A 4 15.66 19.78 14.40
N ARG A 5 15.45 20.76 15.29
CA ARG A 5 16.05 22.10 15.17
C ARG A 5 17.57 22.11 15.37
N GLN A 6 18.13 21.07 15.97
CA GLN A 6 19.56 20.97 16.32
C GLN A 6 20.37 20.25 15.23
N ILE A 7 19.73 19.67 14.24
CA ILE A 7 20.38 18.93 13.16
C ILE A 7 20.20 19.63 11.82
N LYS A 8 21.20 19.48 10.96
CA LYS A 8 21.12 19.98 9.57
C LYS A 8 20.25 19.06 8.76
N ILE A 9 19.11 19.56 8.29
CA ILE A 9 18.19 18.83 7.42
C ILE A 9 18.54 19.13 5.96
N SER A 10 18.82 18.08 5.18
CA SER A 10 19.16 18.21 3.75
C SER A 10 17.90 18.43 2.90
N PHE A 11 16.81 17.75 3.20
CA PHE A 11 15.49 17.91 2.56
C PHE A 11 14.39 17.26 3.39
N TYR A 12 13.15 17.62 3.12
CA TYR A 12 11.94 16.99 3.67
C TYR A 12 11.29 16.15 2.59
N ALA A 13 10.98 14.90 2.88
CA ALA A 13 10.18 14.04 2.03
C ALA A 13 8.83 13.76 2.70
N ILE A 14 7.74 14.12 2.04
CA ILE A 14 6.37 13.87 2.51
C ILE A 14 5.79 12.77 1.64
N ASP A 15 5.69 11.57 2.20
CA ASP A 15 5.01 10.45 1.56
C ASP A 15 3.51 10.54 1.78
N GLU A 16 2.74 9.88 0.89
CA GLU A 16 1.26 9.90 0.89
C GLU A 16 0.68 11.34 0.97
N ALA A 17 1.33 12.28 0.26
CA ALA A 17 0.98 13.70 0.33
C ALA A 17 -0.49 14.00 -0.02
N HIS A 18 -1.20 13.08 -0.69
CA HIS A 18 -2.64 13.19 -0.95
C HIS A 18 -3.48 13.28 0.33
N CYS A 19 -2.96 12.78 1.46
CA CYS A 19 -3.63 12.85 2.76
C CYS A 19 -3.82 14.30 3.26
N ILE A 20 -3.12 15.29 2.70
CA ILE A 20 -3.29 16.70 3.05
C ILE A 20 -4.60 17.30 2.51
N SER A 21 -5.17 16.66 1.49
CA SER A 21 -6.30 17.18 0.72
C SER A 21 -7.62 16.57 1.17
N GLU A 22 -8.61 17.40 1.45
CA GLU A 22 -10.01 16.97 1.69
C GLU A 22 -10.66 16.34 0.45
N TRP A 23 -10.08 16.56 -0.72
CA TRP A 23 -10.52 15.98 -1.97
C TRP A 23 -9.84 14.64 -2.26
N GLY A 24 -8.91 14.22 -1.39
CA GLY A 24 -8.27 12.91 -1.44
C GLY A 24 -9.14 11.81 -0.82
N HIS A 25 -8.85 10.58 -1.15
CA HIS A 25 -9.58 9.40 -0.63
C HIS A 25 -9.20 9.03 0.82
N ASP A 26 -8.12 9.59 1.36
CA ASP A 26 -7.62 9.32 2.72
C ASP A 26 -7.15 10.64 3.36
N PHE A 27 -8.10 11.57 3.57
CA PHE A 27 -7.79 12.85 4.22
C PHE A 27 -7.42 12.66 5.68
N ARG A 28 -6.26 13.21 6.05
CA ARG A 28 -5.75 13.23 7.44
C ARG A 28 -5.46 14.65 7.88
N PRO A 29 -6.25 15.22 8.79
CA PRO A 29 -6.09 16.62 9.24
C PRO A 29 -4.68 16.95 9.74
N GLU A 30 -3.98 15.96 10.32
CA GLU A 30 -2.62 16.08 10.84
C GLU A 30 -1.60 16.44 9.75
N TYR A 31 -1.83 16.05 8.49
CA TYR A 31 -0.97 16.41 7.37
C TYR A 31 -0.92 17.92 7.11
N ARG A 32 -1.98 18.66 7.46
CA ARG A 32 -1.99 20.13 7.36
C ARG A 32 -1.05 20.81 8.36
N ARG A 33 -0.61 20.09 9.40
CA ARG A 33 0.37 20.57 10.38
C ARG A 33 1.81 20.45 9.87
N ILE A 34 2.06 19.72 8.79
CA ILE A 34 3.41 19.46 8.27
C ILE A 34 4.10 20.77 7.89
N ARG A 35 3.44 21.68 7.14
CA ARG A 35 4.05 22.96 6.74
C ARG A 35 4.40 23.85 7.93
N PRO A 36 3.52 24.09 8.91
CA PRO A 36 3.88 24.76 10.15
C PRO A 36 5.07 24.14 10.88
N ILE A 37 5.13 22.80 10.95
CA ILE A 37 6.24 22.07 11.59
C ILE A 37 7.56 22.31 10.84
N ILE A 38 7.56 22.25 9.50
CA ILE A 38 8.74 22.53 8.68
C ILE A 38 9.23 23.96 8.90
N ASN A 39 8.31 24.92 8.94
CA ASN A 39 8.67 26.33 9.20
C ASN A 39 9.29 26.53 10.57
N ASP A 40 8.88 25.73 11.56
CA ASP A 40 9.41 25.78 12.93
C ASP A 40 10.79 25.09 13.06
N ILE A 41 11.06 24.08 12.26
CA ILE A 41 12.36 23.37 12.24
C ILE A 41 13.42 24.19 11.48
N GLY A 42 13.09 24.65 10.27
CA GLY A 42 13.99 25.38 9.42
C GLY A 42 13.78 25.09 7.93
N ALA A 43 14.23 26.00 7.07
CA ALA A 43 14.09 25.89 5.63
C ALA A 43 15.00 24.79 5.05
N ALA A 44 14.43 23.90 4.24
CA ALA A 44 15.15 22.93 3.42
C ALA A 44 14.29 22.58 2.18
N PRO A 45 14.88 22.02 1.12
CA PRO A 45 14.13 21.52 -0.02
C PRO A 45 13.01 20.56 0.40
N LEU A 46 11.87 20.61 -0.31
CA LEU A 46 10.68 19.82 0.02
C LEU A 46 10.29 18.97 -1.19
N ILE A 47 10.07 17.69 -0.97
CA ILE A 47 9.56 16.73 -1.94
C ILE A 47 8.24 16.17 -1.41
N ALA A 48 7.19 16.23 -2.22
CA ALA A 48 5.89 15.61 -1.91
C ALA A 48 5.65 14.45 -2.88
N LEU A 49 5.38 13.27 -2.35
CA LEU A 49 5.21 12.04 -3.08
C LEU A 49 3.80 11.48 -2.88
N THR A 50 3.18 11.00 -3.94
CA THR A 50 1.91 10.28 -3.86
C THR A 50 1.68 9.45 -5.11
N ALA A 51 1.09 8.26 -4.94
CA ALA A 51 0.69 7.40 -6.05
C ALA A 51 -0.65 7.83 -6.67
N THR A 52 -1.50 8.55 -5.93
CA THR A 52 -2.90 8.78 -6.28
C THR A 52 -3.30 10.25 -6.07
N ALA A 53 -3.03 11.09 -7.06
CA ALA A 53 -3.45 12.49 -6.96
C ALA A 53 -4.13 12.97 -8.26
N THR A 54 -5.41 13.30 -8.18
CA THR A 54 -6.11 14.01 -9.25
C THR A 54 -5.55 15.43 -9.39
N PRO A 55 -5.78 16.15 -10.50
CA PRO A 55 -5.32 17.53 -10.65
C PRO A 55 -5.75 18.45 -9.49
N LYS A 56 -6.95 18.25 -8.96
CA LYS A 56 -7.46 19.00 -7.82
C LYS A 56 -6.68 18.72 -6.54
N VAL A 57 -6.37 17.45 -6.28
CA VAL A 57 -5.54 17.01 -5.15
C VAL A 57 -4.12 17.53 -5.29
N GLN A 58 -3.53 17.49 -6.49
CA GLN A 58 -2.17 18.01 -6.75
C GLN A 58 -2.09 19.53 -6.41
N MET A 59 -3.05 20.32 -6.86
CA MET A 59 -3.11 21.74 -6.56
C MET A 59 -3.24 22.00 -5.05
N ASP A 60 -4.04 21.18 -4.36
CA ASP A 60 -4.26 21.30 -2.92
C ASP A 60 -3.00 20.93 -2.12
N ILE A 61 -2.27 19.92 -2.56
CA ILE A 61 -0.94 19.56 -2.01
C ILE A 61 0.02 20.74 -2.13
N GLN A 62 0.18 21.28 -3.34
CA GLN A 62 1.08 22.41 -3.60
C GLN A 62 0.73 23.63 -2.74
N LYS A 63 -0.57 23.96 -2.64
CA LYS A 63 -1.07 25.09 -1.85
C LYS A 63 -0.78 24.89 -0.35
N ASN A 64 -1.16 23.75 0.21
CA ASN A 64 -1.01 23.49 1.64
C ASN A 64 0.46 23.35 2.08
N LEU A 65 1.33 22.86 1.19
CA LEU A 65 2.76 22.76 1.45
C LEU A 65 3.54 24.02 1.04
N GLY A 66 2.90 25.04 0.48
CA GLY A 66 3.55 26.28 0.04
C GLY A 66 4.57 26.07 -1.06
N MET A 67 4.25 25.22 -2.06
CA MET A 67 5.13 24.83 -3.15
C MET A 67 4.45 24.99 -4.54
N LEU A 68 3.77 26.10 -4.75
CA LEU A 68 3.01 26.37 -5.99
C LEU A 68 3.90 26.41 -7.24
N ASP A 69 5.13 26.85 -7.10
CA ASP A 69 6.12 26.94 -8.20
C ASP A 69 7.00 25.69 -8.32
N ALA A 70 6.68 24.61 -7.59
CA ALA A 70 7.47 23.39 -7.62
C ALA A 70 7.31 22.66 -8.96
N ALA A 71 8.39 22.04 -9.43
CA ALA A 71 8.34 21.13 -10.57
C ALA A 71 7.43 19.93 -10.24
N VAL A 72 6.51 19.60 -11.15
CA VAL A 72 5.59 18.47 -11.02
C VAL A 72 5.98 17.38 -12.00
N PHE A 73 6.32 16.21 -11.47
CA PHE A 73 6.60 15.01 -12.25
C PHE A 73 5.40 14.08 -12.15
N LYS A 74 4.80 13.75 -13.27
CA LYS A 74 3.61 12.90 -13.33
C LYS A 74 3.81 11.77 -14.33
N SER A 75 3.64 10.54 -13.88
CA SER A 75 3.58 9.37 -14.75
C SER A 75 2.14 9.02 -15.10
N SER A 76 1.96 8.26 -16.15
CA SER A 76 0.66 7.70 -16.53
C SER A 76 0.24 6.61 -15.52
N PHE A 77 -1.05 6.55 -15.20
CA PHE A 77 -1.63 5.43 -14.47
C PHE A 77 -1.80 4.19 -15.34
N ASN A 78 -1.75 4.35 -16.65
CA ASN A 78 -1.81 3.22 -17.56
C ASN A 78 -0.51 2.41 -17.51
N ARG A 79 -0.61 1.20 -17.02
CA ARG A 79 0.47 0.23 -16.87
C ARG A 79 0.24 -0.90 -17.89
N PRO A 80 0.87 -0.87 -19.07
CA PRO A 80 0.58 -1.85 -20.15
C PRO A 80 0.92 -3.30 -19.78
N ASN A 81 1.72 -3.50 -18.73
CA ASN A 81 2.05 -4.81 -18.17
C ASN A 81 1.05 -5.31 -17.11
N LEU A 82 -0.01 -4.53 -16.78
CA LEU A 82 -1.05 -4.93 -15.84
C LEU A 82 -2.37 -5.16 -16.58
N PHE A 83 -2.98 -6.29 -16.30
CA PHE A 83 -4.30 -6.63 -16.79
C PHE A 83 -5.32 -6.56 -15.66
N TYR A 84 -6.41 -5.82 -15.87
CA TYR A 84 -7.51 -5.69 -14.91
C TYR A 84 -8.74 -6.37 -15.47
N GLU A 85 -9.38 -7.22 -14.68
CA GLU A 85 -10.61 -7.92 -15.04
C GLU A 85 -11.61 -7.86 -13.89
N VAL A 86 -12.88 -7.59 -14.23
CA VAL A 86 -14.00 -7.66 -13.30
C VAL A 86 -14.91 -8.81 -13.70
N ARG A 87 -15.14 -9.73 -12.77
CA ARG A 87 -15.99 -10.90 -12.95
C ARG A 87 -17.19 -10.88 -12.01
N SER A 88 -18.31 -11.43 -12.46
CA SER A 88 -19.49 -11.62 -11.61
C SER A 88 -19.18 -12.58 -10.46
N LYS A 89 -19.60 -12.22 -9.23
CA LYS A 89 -19.33 -12.99 -8.02
C LYS A 89 -20.37 -14.11 -7.81
N THR A 90 -20.45 -15.06 -8.73
CA THR A 90 -21.43 -16.19 -8.63
C THR A 90 -20.89 -17.36 -7.81
N ASN A 91 -19.63 -17.72 -7.94
CA ASN A 91 -18.97 -18.78 -7.16
C ASN A 91 -17.48 -18.45 -6.99
N ALA A 92 -17.20 -17.34 -6.29
CA ALA A 92 -15.87 -16.77 -6.20
C ALA A 92 -14.80 -17.78 -5.73
N THR A 93 -15.10 -18.60 -4.75
CA THR A 93 -14.13 -19.57 -4.21
C THR A 93 -13.70 -20.60 -5.25
N LYS A 94 -14.66 -21.15 -6.00
CA LYS A 94 -14.38 -22.14 -7.05
C LYS A 94 -13.59 -21.51 -8.21
N GLU A 95 -13.94 -20.28 -8.56
CA GLU A 95 -13.21 -19.53 -9.59
C GLU A 95 -11.78 -19.21 -9.16
N ILE A 96 -11.55 -18.83 -7.92
CA ILE A 96 -10.20 -18.59 -7.36
C ILE A 96 -9.36 -19.86 -7.44
N ILE A 97 -9.88 -21.00 -6.97
CA ILE A 97 -9.17 -22.28 -7.03
C ILE A 97 -8.83 -22.65 -8.46
N ARG A 98 -9.80 -22.50 -9.39
CA ARG A 98 -9.58 -22.78 -10.81
C ARG A 98 -8.51 -21.88 -11.39
N TYR A 99 -8.56 -20.59 -11.11
CA TYR A 99 -7.57 -19.61 -11.58
C TYR A 99 -6.16 -19.94 -11.11
N ILE A 100 -5.99 -20.23 -9.81
CA ILE A 100 -4.68 -20.60 -9.24
C ILE A 100 -4.14 -21.86 -9.93
N LYS A 101 -4.97 -22.90 -10.04
CA LYS A 101 -4.57 -24.18 -10.68
C LYS A 101 -4.26 -24.04 -12.18
N SER A 102 -4.87 -23.06 -12.86
CA SER A 102 -4.57 -22.75 -14.27
C SER A 102 -3.32 -21.90 -14.46
N ASN A 103 -2.73 -21.39 -13.38
CA ASN A 103 -1.53 -20.55 -13.41
C ASN A 103 -0.45 -21.11 -12.47
N PRO A 104 0.05 -22.33 -12.69
CA PRO A 104 1.03 -22.94 -11.81
C PRO A 104 2.34 -22.15 -11.79
N GLY A 105 2.99 -22.07 -10.62
CA GLY A 105 4.23 -21.34 -10.43
C GLY A 105 4.10 -19.81 -10.46
N LYS A 106 2.86 -19.30 -10.39
CA LYS A 106 2.62 -17.86 -10.24
C LYS A 106 2.27 -17.51 -8.80
N SER A 107 2.92 -16.51 -8.26
CA SER A 107 2.56 -15.96 -6.96
C SER A 107 1.31 -15.09 -7.03
N GLY A 108 0.50 -15.09 -5.97
CA GLY A 108 -0.74 -14.34 -5.91
C GLY A 108 -1.09 -13.83 -4.52
N ILE A 109 -1.84 -12.72 -4.48
CA ILE A 109 -2.39 -12.16 -3.25
C ILE A 109 -3.90 -12.08 -3.40
N ILE A 110 -4.63 -12.56 -2.39
CA ILE A 110 -6.08 -12.52 -2.33
C ILE A 110 -6.49 -11.63 -1.16
N TYR A 111 -7.13 -10.50 -1.45
CA TYR A 111 -7.62 -9.61 -0.41
C TYR A 111 -9.03 -9.97 0.03
N CYS A 112 -9.22 -10.08 1.35
CA CYS A 112 -10.51 -10.30 1.99
C CYS A 112 -10.86 -9.14 2.93
N LEU A 113 -12.16 -8.87 3.09
CA LEU A 113 -12.65 -7.78 3.93
C LEU A 113 -12.57 -8.07 5.43
N SER A 114 -12.45 -9.34 5.85
CA SER A 114 -12.42 -9.70 7.27
C SER A 114 -11.38 -10.77 7.56
N ARG A 115 -10.86 -10.77 8.80
CA ARG A 115 -9.90 -11.76 9.30
C ARG A 115 -10.46 -13.18 9.19
N LYS A 116 -11.70 -13.37 9.62
CA LYS A 116 -12.41 -14.67 9.53
C LYS A 116 -12.41 -15.20 8.09
N LYS A 117 -12.70 -14.33 7.11
CA LYS A 117 -12.71 -14.75 5.70
C LYS A 117 -11.30 -15.07 5.16
N VAL A 118 -10.27 -14.44 5.70
CA VAL A 118 -8.87 -14.78 5.37
C VAL A 118 -8.56 -16.20 5.81
N GLU A 119 -8.88 -16.55 7.05
CA GLU A 119 -8.62 -17.87 7.61
C GLU A 119 -9.41 -18.96 6.89
N GLU A 120 -10.74 -18.80 6.77
CA GLU A 120 -11.61 -19.76 6.06
C GLU A 120 -11.13 -20.02 4.62
N LEU A 121 -10.75 -18.97 3.90
CA LEU A 121 -10.30 -19.13 2.51
C LEU A 121 -8.90 -19.77 2.44
N ALA A 122 -7.98 -19.42 3.33
CA ALA A 122 -6.66 -20.04 3.39
C ALA A 122 -6.76 -21.55 3.70
N GLU A 123 -7.56 -21.94 4.68
CA GLU A 123 -7.81 -23.37 4.99
C GLU A 123 -8.39 -24.11 3.79
N LEU A 124 -9.36 -23.51 3.10
CA LEU A 124 -9.99 -24.14 1.95
C LEU A 124 -9.03 -24.26 0.76
N LEU A 125 -8.16 -23.29 0.53
CA LEU A 125 -7.12 -23.35 -0.51
C LEU A 125 -6.07 -24.43 -0.17
N ALA A 126 -5.65 -24.51 1.09
CA ALA A 126 -4.75 -25.54 1.58
C ALA A 126 -5.34 -26.95 1.40
N ALA A 127 -6.63 -27.13 1.72
CA ALA A 127 -7.36 -28.39 1.49
C ALA A 127 -7.42 -28.79 -0.01
N ASN A 128 -7.26 -27.82 -0.92
CA ASN A 128 -7.17 -28.03 -2.37
C ASN A 128 -5.74 -28.17 -2.88
N SER A 129 -4.77 -28.44 -1.99
CA SER A 129 -3.35 -28.64 -2.30
C SER A 129 -2.66 -27.39 -2.89
N ILE A 130 -3.12 -26.19 -2.49
CA ILE A 130 -2.49 -24.92 -2.85
C ILE A 130 -1.58 -24.50 -1.69
N LYS A 131 -0.33 -24.15 -2.00
CA LYS A 131 0.61 -23.60 -1.01
C LYS A 131 0.20 -22.18 -0.67
N VAL A 132 -0.46 -21.99 0.46
CA VAL A 132 -1.07 -20.74 0.87
C VAL A 132 -0.75 -20.42 2.33
N ALA A 133 -0.67 -19.13 2.66
CA ALA A 133 -0.61 -18.66 4.05
C ALA A 133 -1.58 -17.50 4.28
N PRO A 134 -2.22 -17.41 5.47
CA PRO A 134 -3.03 -16.28 5.87
C PRO A 134 -2.15 -15.11 6.35
N TYR A 135 -2.66 -13.88 6.21
CA TYR A 135 -2.00 -12.69 6.74
C TYR A 135 -3.00 -11.62 7.17
N HIS A 136 -3.06 -11.31 8.45
CA HIS A 136 -3.88 -10.22 8.99
C HIS A 136 -3.39 -9.74 10.36
N ALA A 137 -3.81 -8.55 10.78
CA ALA A 137 -3.37 -7.91 12.01
C ALA A 137 -3.79 -8.64 13.33
N GLY A 138 -4.70 -9.61 13.25
CA GLY A 138 -5.10 -10.43 14.41
C GLY A 138 -4.16 -11.60 14.71
N MET A 139 -3.22 -11.90 13.81
CA MET A 139 -2.21 -12.93 14.02
C MET A 139 -1.12 -12.41 14.96
N ASP A 140 -0.48 -13.31 15.71
CA ASP A 140 0.72 -12.98 16.46
C ASP A 140 1.86 -12.53 15.52
N ALA A 141 2.77 -11.71 16.05
CA ALA A 141 3.80 -11.07 15.24
C ALA A 141 4.78 -12.09 14.61
N VAL A 142 5.07 -13.18 15.31
CA VAL A 142 6.02 -14.21 14.84
C VAL A 142 5.43 -14.97 13.66
N THR A 143 4.22 -15.50 13.80
CA THR A 143 3.51 -16.21 12.73
C THR A 143 3.29 -15.31 11.53
N ARG A 144 2.92 -14.04 11.76
CA ARG A 144 2.70 -13.08 10.68
C ARG A 144 3.98 -12.82 9.88
N ALA A 145 5.12 -12.62 10.57
CA ALA A 145 6.42 -12.45 9.93
C ALA A 145 6.84 -13.71 9.17
N ALA A 146 6.68 -14.91 9.77
CA ALA A 146 7.00 -16.17 9.13
C ALA A 146 6.18 -16.42 7.84
N ASN A 147 4.89 -16.08 7.83
CA ASN A 147 4.04 -16.19 6.64
C ASN A 147 4.46 -15.22 5.54
N GLN A 148 4.84 -14.00 5.91
CA GLN A 148 5.38 -13.01 4.98
C GLN A 148 6.69 -13.50 4.36
N ASP A 149 7.63 -13.98 5.18
CA ASP A 149 8.90 -14.52 4.72
C ASP A 149 8.73 -15.76 3.85
N ALA A 150 7.76 -16.63 4.17
CA ALA A 150 7.44 -17.78 3.35
C ALA A 150 6.96 -17.38 1.94
N PHE A 151 6.20 -16.29 1.83
CA PHE A 151 5.77 -15.78 0.53
C PHE A 151 6.91 -15.10 -0.23
N LEU A 152 7.70 -14.27 0.43
CA LEU A 152 8.85 -13.58 -0.20
C LEU A 152 9.93 -14.57 -0.68
N ASN A 153 10.09 -15.71 0.03
CA ASN A 153 11.03 -16.77 -0.34
C ASN A 153 10.37 -17.89 -1.17
N GLU A 154 9.22 -17.64 -1.79
CA GLU A 154 8.53 -18.58 -2.70
C GLU A 154 8.21 -19.95 -2.08
N LYS A 155 8.17 -20.06 -0.75
CA LYS A 155 7.76 -21.27 -0.03
C LYS A 155 6.25 -21.49 -0.08
N VAL A 156 5.49 -20.41 -0.22
CA VAL A 156 4.05 -20.40 -0.50
C VAL A 156 3.78 -19.59 -1.75
N ASP A 157 2.83 -20.04 -2.55
CA ASP A 157 2.48 -19.42 -3.82
C ASP A 157 1.43 -18.32 -3.65
N VAL A 158 0.62 -18.41 -2.61
CA VAL A 158 -0.53 -17.52 -2.39
C VAL A 158 -0.56 -16.98 -0.96
N ILE A 159 -0.80 -15.69 -0.83
CA ILE A 159 -1.20 -15.06 0.44
C ILE A 159 -2.67 -14.70 0.38
N VAL A 160 -3.42 -15.09 1.41
CA VAL A 160 -4.77 -14.56 1.67
C VAL A 160 -4.67 -13.53 2.79
N ALA A 161 -5.04 -12.30 2.51
CA ALA A 161 -4.77 -11.20 3.42
C ALA A 161 -5.95 -10.22 3.57
N THR A 162 -5.94 -9.45 4.65
CA THR A 162 -6.63 -8.15 4.70
C THR A 162 -5.75 -7.07 4.03
N ILE A 163 -6.28 -5.85 3.86
CA ILE A 163 -5.61 -4.71 3.21
C ILE A 163 -4.22 -4.40 3.79
N ALA A 164 -3.92 -4.85 5.02
CA ALA A 164 -2.64 -4.60 5.67
C ALA A 164 -1.42 -5.28 5.01
N PHE A 165 -1.61 -6.29 4.15
CA PHE A 165 -0.51 -6.91 3.41
C PHE A 165 -0.09 -6.04 2.23
N GLY A 166 1.19 -5.80 2.07
CA GLY A 166 1.73 -4.92 1.02
C GLY A 166 1.88 -3.44 1.44
N MET A 167 1.27 -3.00 2.53
CA MET A 167 1.54 -1.70 3.12
C MET A 167 2.85 -1.76 3.91
N GLY A 168 3.94 -1.33 3.32
CA GLY A 168 5.28 -1.37 3.92
C GLY A 168 6.12 -2.59 3.53
N LEU A 169 5.66 -3.43 2.61
CA LEU A 169 6.57 -4.33 1.90
C LEU A 169 7.45 -3.48 0.99
N SER A 170 8.68 -3.26 1.43
CA SER A 170 9.69 -2.66 0.55
C SER A 170 9.92 -3.61 -0.61
N LEU A 171 9.51 -3.20 -1.80
CA LEU A 171 9.84 -3.87 -3.05
C LEU A 171 11.30 -3.54 -3.41
N ILE A 172 12.22 -3.81 -2.48
CA ILE A 172 13.64 -3.76 -2.76
C ILE A 172 14.00 -5.10 -3.41
N HIS A 173 14.00 -5.07 -4.70
CA HIS A 173 14.74 -6.01 -5.54
C HIS A 173 15.52 -5.19 -6.56
#